data_4530da952aad5ec3728d605fd388b002
#
_entry.id   4530da952aad5ec3728d605fd388b002
#
_cell.length_a   1.000
_cell.length_b   1.000
_cell.length_c   1.000
_cell.angle_alpha   90.00
_cell.angle_beta   90.00
_cell.angle_gamma   90.00
#
_symmetry.space_group_name_H-M   'P 1'
#
loop_
_entity.id
_entity.type
_entity.pdbx_description
1 polymer ?
#
loop_
_entity_poly.entity_id
_entity_poly.type
_entity_poly.pdbx_seq_one_letter_code
_entity_poly.pdbx_strand_id
1 'polypeptide(L)' 'MLDVKSRETIRMMADYDMNVTEISRRCNFHRNTIEYRIEQIRKKTGLDPKRFYDLIKLVEMAREVTKGGETA' A
#
# COMPACT_ATOMS: atom_id res chain seq x y z
N MET A 1 0.68 9.90 9.14
CA MET A 1 1.40 10.05 7.88
C MET A 1 2.05 8.75 7.45
N LEU A 2 2.00 8.43 6.20
CA LEU A 2 2.55 7.18 5.70
C LEU A 2 4.00 7.37 5.29
N ASP A 3 4.84 6.41 5.66
CA ASP A 3 6.24 6.48 5.28
C ASP A 3 6.42 5.89 3.88
N VAL A 4 7.64 5.92 3.38
CA VAL A 4 7.93 5.46 2.02
C VAL A 4 7.57 4.00 1.84
N LYS A 5 7.90 3.16 2.80
CA LYS A 5 7.62 1.72 2.66
C LYS A 5 6.14 1.44 2.65
N SER A 6 5.37 2.17 3.44
CA SER A 6 3.93 2.00 3.47
C SER A 6 3.31 2.43 2.15
N ARG A 7 3.74 3.58 1.61
CA ARG A 7 3.22 4.04 0.34
C ARG A 7 3.57 3.08 -0.78
N GLU A 8 4.78 2.54 -0.76
CA GLU A 8 5.20 1.58 -1.76
C GLU A 8 4.32 0.33 -1.71
N THR A 9 4.05 -0.16 -0.51
CA THR A 9 3.23 -1.34 -0.34
C THR A 9 1.80 -1.10 -0.82
N ILE A 10 1.25 0.06 -0.48
CA ILE A 10 -0.11 0.41 -0.92
C ILE A 10 -0.15 0.45 -2.44
N ARG A 11 0.87 1.01 -3.07
CA ARG A 11 0.91 1.09 -4.52
C ARG A 11 0.98 -0.29 -5.15
N MET A 12 1.79 -1.17 -4.59
CA MET A 12 1.88 -2.53 -5.10
C MET A 12 0.55 -3.26 -4.95
N MET A 13 -0.12 -3.08 -3.83
CA MET A 13 -1.42 -3.71 -3.64
C MET A 13 -2.42 -3.22 -4.67
N ALA A 14 -2.39 -1.95 -4.99
CA ALA A 14 -3.30 -1.40 -5.98
C ALA A 14 -2.93 -1.86 -7.39
N ASP A 15 -1.65 -1.86 -7.72
CA ASP A 15 -1.21 -2.21 -9.07
C ASP A 15 -1.40 -3.68 -9.40
N TYR A 16 -1.34 -4.54 -8.40
CA TYR A 16 -1.45 -5.98 -8.61
C TYR A 16 -2.73 -6.55 -8.04
N ASP A 17 -3.76 -5.72 -7.93
CA ASP A 17 -5.10 -6.17 -7.52
C ASP A 17 -5.09 -6.90 -6.17
N MET A 18 -4.27 -6.43 -5.25
CA MET A 18 -4.18 -6.98 -3.89
C MET A 18 -3.71 -8.44 -3.88
N ASN A 19 -3.02 -8.85 -4.93
CA ASN A 19 -2.54 -10.22 -5.03
C ASN A 19 -1.13 -10.32 -4.48
N VAL A 20 -0.99 -10.71 -3.22
CA VAL A 20 0.31 -10.77 -2.56
C VAL A 20 1.27 -11.73 -3.25
N THR A 21 0.75 -12.83 -3.77
CA THR A 21 1.59 -13.80 -4.46
C THR A 21 2.23 -13.18 -5.71
N GLU A 22 1.43 -12.45 -6.49
CA GLU A 22 1.96 -11.79 -7.68
C GLU A 22 2.96 -10.70 -7.32
N ILE A 23 2.67 -9.94 -6.27
CA ILE A 23 3.59 -8.91 -5.82
C ILE A 23 4.93 -9.54 -5.45
N SER A 24 4.88 -10.64 -4.72
CA SER A 24 6.10 -11.32 -4.29
C SER A 24 6.91 -11.76 -5.49
N ARG A 25 6.24 -12.32 -6.50
CA ARG A 25 6.95 -12.80 -7.67
C ARG A 25 7.49 -11.68 -8.53
N ARG A 26 6.67 -10.69 -8.80
CA ARG A 26 7.05 -9.64 -9.74
C ARG A 26 7.94 -8.57 -9.18
N CYS A 27 7.74 -8.24 -7.91
CA CYS A 27 8.49 -7.17 -7.28
C CYS A 27 9.67 -7.69 -6.47
N ASN A 28 9.86 -9.01 -6.49
CA ASN A 28 10.99 -9.63 -5.83
C ASN A 28 11.04 -9.35 -4.33
N PHE A 29 9.88 -9.35 -3.70
CA PHE A 29 9.79 -9.24 -2.25
C PHE A 29 9.40 -10.57 -1.66
N HIS A 30 9.95 -10.88 -0.50
CA HIS A 30 9.54 -12.06 0.21
C HIS A 30 8.11 -11.84 0.70
N ARG A 31 7.28 -12.87 0.61
CA ARG A 31 5.89 -12.76 1.01
C ARG A 31 5.73 -12.26 2.44
N ASN A 32 6.56 -12.76 3.36
CA ASN A 32 6.46 -12.33 4.75
C ASN A 32 6.74 -10.84 4.92
N THR A 33 7.62 -10.29 4.10
CA THR A 33 7.91 -8.87 4.15
C THR A 33 6.67 -8.07 3.77
N ILE A 34 5.96 -8.51 2.73
CA ILE A 34 4.75 -7.82 2.29
C ILE A 34 3.68 -7.91 3.38
N GLU A 35 3.51 -9.09 3.95
CA GLU A 35 2.51 -9.27 5.01
C GLU A 35 2.84 -8.41 6.24
N TYR A 36 4.12 -8.32 6.58
CA TYR A 36 4.52 -7.49 7.70
C TYR A 36 4.19 -6.03 7.44
N ARG A 37 4.48 -5.54 6.24
CA ARG A 37 4.20 -4.16 5.89
C ARG A 37 2.70 -3.88 5.90
N ILE A 38 1.91 -4.84 5.44
CA ILE A 38 0.45 -4.70 5.46
C ILE A 38 -0.03 -4.56 6.90
N GLU A 39 0.52 -5.37 7.80
CA GLU A 39 0.13 -5.30 9.19
C GLU A 39 0.51 -3.95 9.82
N GLN A 40 1.66 -3.42 9.46
CA GLN A 40 2.09 -2.12 9.96
C GLN A 40 1.13 -1.02 9.48
N ILE A 41 0.68 -1.10 8.25
CA ILE A 41 -0.28 -0.12 7.72
C ILE A 41 -1.59 -0.21 8.49
N ARG A 42 -2.06 -1.43 8.77
CA ARG A 42 -3.29 -1.59 9.53
C ARG A 42 -3.16 -0.97 10.91
N LYS A 43 -2.03 -1.15 11.56
CA LYS A 43 -1.84 -0.59 12.89
C LYS A 43 -1.78 0.93 12.88
N LYS A 44 -1.15 1.51 11.85
CA LYS A 44 -1.03 2.94 11.78
C LYS A 44 -2.32 3.65 11.37
N THR A 45 -3.06 3.05 10.47
CA THR A 45 -4.20 3.76 9.87
C THR A 45 -5.55 3.19 10.26
N GLY A 46 -5.57 1.96 10.75
CA GLY A 46 -6.84 1.29 11.00
C GLY A 46 -7.49 0.76 9.74
N LEU A 47 -6.83 0.91 8.60
CA LEU A 47 -7.36 0.44 7.32
C LEU A 47 -6.56 -0.77 6.84
N ASP A 48 -7.24 -1.67 6.17
CA ASP A 48 -6.63 -2.94 5.75
C ASP A 48 -6.37 -2.93 4.25
N PRO A 49 -5.12 -2.95 3.82
CA PRO A 49 -4.81 -2.95 2.38
C PRO A 49 -5.39 -4.13 1.62
N LYS A 50 -5.81 -5.17 2.32
CA LYS A 50 -6.41 -6.33 1.67
C LYS A 50 -7.91 -6.17 1.45
N ARG A 51 -8.49 -5.08 1.90
CA ARG A 51 -9.91 -4.83 1.71
C ARG A 51 -10.05 -3.74 0.65
N PHE A 52 -10.86 -4.00 -0.36
CA PHE A 52 -10.95 -3.10 -1.50
C PHE A 52 -11.25 -1.65 -1.13
N TYR A 53 -12.28 -1.44 -0.34
CA TYR A 53 -12.63 -0.06 -0.01
C TYR A 53 -11.61 0.62 0.89
N ASP A 54 -10.97 -0.16 1.77
CA ASP A 54 -9.92 0.39 2.60
C ASP A 54 -8.70 0.74 1.75
N LEU A 55 -8.40 -0.09 0.75
CA LEU A 55 -7.28 0.17 -0.12
C LEU A 55 -7.48 1.46 -0.90
N ILE A 56 -8.71 1.73 -1.34
CA ILE A 56 -9.01 2.97 -2.04
C ILE A 56 -8.69 4.16 -1.14
N LYS A 57 -9.09 4.08 0.12
CA LYS A 57 -8.80 5.17 1.06
C LYS A 57 -7.31 5.34 1.28
N LEU A 58 -6.58 4.21 1.36
CA LEU A 58 -5.14 4.26 1.54
C LEU A 58 -4.44 4.87 0.33
N VAL A 59 -4.92 4.55 -0.86
CA VAL A 59 -4.34 5.13 -2.08
C VAL A 59 -4.52 6.64 -2.07
N GLU A 60 -5.69 7.10 -1.63
CA GLU A 60 -5.92 8.55 -1.54
C GLU A 60 -4.96 9.18 -0.54
N MET A 61 -4.78 8.55 0.61
CA MET A 61 -3.86 9.07 1.61
C MET A 61 -2.44 9.14 1.08
N ALA A 62 -2.02 8.11 0.36
CA ALA A 62 -0.68 8.07 -0.18
C ALA A 62 -0.46 9.15 -1.23
N ARG A 63 -1.50 9.45 -2.00
CA ARG A 63 -1.38 10.47 -3.03
C ARG A 63 -1.31 11.87 -2.46
N GLU A 64 -1.98 12.10 -1.35
CA GLU A 64 -1.96 13.41 -0.76
C GLU A 64 -0.57 13.86 -0.37
N VAL A 65 0.30 12.91 -0.09
CA VAL A 65 1.64 13.26 0.33
C VAL A 65 2.42 13.96 -0.76
N THR A 66 2.02 13.71 -1.99
CA THR A 66 2.78 14.30 -3.08
C THR A 66 2.17 15.56 -3.59
N LYS A 67 1.30 16.16 -2.83
CA LYS A 67 0.60 17.15 -3.23
C LYS A 67 1.24 18.12 -3.95
N GLY A 68 1.86 18.68 -3.62
CA GLY A 68 2.36 19.70 -4.28
C GLY A 68 2.11 19.63 -5.68
N GLY A 69 2.57 18.93 -6.22
CA GLY A 69 2.47 18.98 -7.46
C GLY A 69 1.34 18.60 -8.09
N GLU A 70 0.90 18.11 -7.91
CA GLU A 70 0.05 17.67 -8.56
C GLU A 70 -0.96 18.21 -8.86
N THR A 71 -1.33 18.44 -8.82
CA THR A 71 -2.28 18.91 -9.01
C THR A 71 -2.75 19.00 -9.92
N ALA A 72 -2.79 18.81 -10.24
CA ALA A 72 -3.22 18.91 -10.88
C ALA A 72 -3.72 18.98 -11.34
#